data_3df9cbc15142f6ce33a3d63ec623b356
#
_entry.id   3df9cbc15142f6ce33a3d63ec623b356
#
_cell.length_a   1.000
_cell.length_b   1.000
_cell.length_c   1.000
_cell.angle_alpha   90.00
_cell.angle_beta   90.00
_cell.angle_gamma   90.00
#
_symmetry.space_group_name_H-M   'P 1'
#
loop_
_entity.id
_entity.type
_entity.pdbx_description
1 polymer ?
#
loop_
_entity_poly.entity_id
_entity_poly.type
_entity_poly.pdbx_seq_one_letter_code
_entity_poly.pdbx_strand_id
1 'polypeptide(L)'
;MPQTKGKPHEEQLEQYKNSQTKPFVLTTSNGAPIFNKKASLTVGPRGPLLLQDVVFMDEMAHFDRERIPERVVHAKGGGAHGFFEVTDDITKYCKADVFSTIGKRTPIFIRFSTVGGELGSADTQRDPRGFAIKFYTEEGNWDLVGNNTPIFFIRDPIFFPNFIHTQKRNPVTHLKTAQGIRNLPPDVAIKLAGEDPDYSIRDLYDSIENGNYPVWRLMIQVMTFEEAANYRFNPFDITKVWSHKEFPLIPVGKIVLNKNPTNYFAEVEQIAFAPSHVVPGIEFSPDKMLQGRLFAYPDTQFHRLGPNYVQLPINCPYRSRAHNTQRDGCSALDDNQGGMPTYHPNSFNGAIERTDVKESAWSVSGDVDRFNGDDEDNFSQPRDLWLKVMDETERARLVDNIADSLKYCKAFIQERAINNFTQVHQDFGNALRNALQKANEAMQKKREEEAEFNAKESVMMPCAIDDRMKNISNLAKYCKY
;
A
#
# COMPACT_ATOMS: atom_id res chain seq x y z
N MET A 1 -7.03 23.49 37.13
CA MET A 1 -6.27 23.36 35.88
C MET A 1 -7.21 22.78 34.85
N PRO A 2 -7.38 23.33 33.64
CA PRO A 2 -8.18 22.65 32.62
C PRO A 2 -7.48 21.31 32.31
N GLN A 3 -8.22 20.22 32.41
CA GLN A 3 -7.76 18.93 31.93
C GLN A 3 -7.45 19.09 30.44
N THR A 4 -6.19 18.97 30.06
CA THR A 4 -5.83 18.81 28.67
C THR A 4 -6.54 17.55 28.19
N LYS A 5 -7.50 17.69 27.27
CA LYS A 5 -8.09 16.53 26.60
C LYS A 5 -6.95 15.68 26.05
N GLY A 6 -6.94 14.40 26.38
CA GLY A 6 -6.02 13.44 25.80
C GLY A 6 -6.16 13.39 24.27
N LYS A 7 -5.22 12.80 23.60
CA LYS A 7 -5.32 12.59 22.15
C LYS A 7 -6.38 11.52 21.87
N PRO A 8 -7.17 11.61 20.79
CA PRO A 8 -8.25 10.67 20.51
C PRO A 8 -7.83 9.20 20.54
N HIS A 9 -6.66 8.86 20.01
CA HIS A 9 -6.14 7.49 20.02
C HIS A 9 -5.80 6.97 21.44
N GLU A 10 -5.53 7.87 22.38
CA GLU A 10 -5.27 7.52 23.79
C GLU A 10 -6.58 7.26 24.56
N GLU A 11 -7.70 7.83 24.08
CA GLU A 11 -9.00 7.77 24.70
C GLU A 11 -9.89 6.62 24.18
N GLN A 12 -9.45 5.82 23.22
CA GLN A 12 -10.25 4.76 22.57
C GLN A 12 -10.88 3.78 23.57
N LEU A 13 -10.15 3.36 24.60
CA LEU A 13 -10.66 2.42 25.60
C LEU A 13 -11.72 3.05 26.50
N GLU A 14 -11.59 4.31 26.87
CA GLU A 14 -12.61 5.04 27.63
C GLU A 14 -13.86 5.30 26.78
N GLN A 15 -13.70 5.61 25.49
CA GLN A 15 -14.81 5.74 24.55
C GLN A 15 -15.57 4.41 24.41
N TYR A 16 -14.84 3.29 24.25
CA TYR A 16 -15.45 1.96 24.23
C TYR A 16 -16.21 1.67 25.53
N LYS A 17 -15.59 1.86 26.70
CA LYS A 17 -16.20 1.68 28.00
C LYS A 17 -17.48 2.49 28.15
N ASN A 18 -17.47 3.75 27.72
CA ASN A 18 -18.62 4.65 27.83
C ASN A 18 -19.75 4.28 26.84
N SER A 19 -19.44 3.59 25.75
CA SER A 19 -20.44 3.10 24.80
C SER A 19 -21.14 1.82 25.25
N GLN A 20 -20.58 1.09 26.23
CA GLN A 20 -21.16 -0.16 26.74
C GLN A 20 -22.17 0.10 27.86
N THR A 21 -23.39 -0.35 27.67
CA THR A 21 -24.46 -0.23 28.69
C THR A 21 -24.42 -1.36 29.73
N LYS A 22 -23.91 -2.53 29.33
CA LYS A 22 -23.71 -3.70 30.18
C LYS A 22 -22.67 -4.65 29.58
N PRO A 23 -21.94 -5.42 30.36
CA PRO A 23 -21.01 -6.43 29.84
C PRO A 23 -21.76 -7.55 29.12
N PHE A 24 -21.16 -8.08 28.05
CA PHE A 24 -21.63 -9.28 27.38
C PHE A 24 -21.17 -10.53 28.13
N VAL A 25 -21.95 -11.60 28.03
CA VAL A 25 -21.56 -12.92 28.53
C VAL A 25 -20.56 -13.52 27.54
N LEU A 26 -19.41 -14.00 28.04
CA LEU A 26 -18.43 -14.71 27.23
C LEU A 26 -19.00 -16.04 26.73
N THR A 27 -18.72 -16.40 25.49
CA THR A 27 -19.15 -17.64 24.86
C THR A 27 -17.99 -18.35 24.16
N THR A 28 -18.13 -19.66 23.94
CA THR A 28 -17.34 -20.43 22.97
C THR A 28 -17.61 -19.97 21.55
N SER A 29 -16.85 -20.47 20.58
CA SER A 29 -17.03 -20.19 19.15
C SER A 29 -18.41 -20.57 18.62
N ASN A 30 -19.07 -21.58 19.21
CA ASN A 30 -20.42 -22.00 18.85
C ASN A 30 -21.53 -21.35 19.68
N GLY A 31 -21.21 -20.32 20.49
CA GLY A 31 -22.16 -19.50 21.24
C GLY A 31 -22.56 -20.03 22.62
N ALA A 32 -21.98 -21.10 23.13
CA ALA A 32 -22.28 -21.61 24.47
C ALA A 32 -21.64 -20.72 25.56
N PRO A 33 -22.36 -20.35 26.65
CA PRO A 33 -21.82 -19.54 27.74
C PRO A 33 -20.60 -20.19 28.40
N ILE A 34 -19.60 -19.41 28.73
CA ILE A 34 -18.39 -19.84 29.39
C ILE A 34 -18.49 -19.57 30.90
N PHE A 35 -18.26 -20.61 31.73
CA PHE A 35 -18.22 -20.50 33.19
C PHE A 35 -16.95 -19.79 33.69
N ASN A 36 -15.80 -20.18 33.16
CA ASN A 36 -14.50 -19.65 33.60
C ASN A 36 -13.50 -19.63 32.44
N LYS A 37 -12.93 -18.47 32.20
CA LYS A 37 -11.86 -18.25 31.19
C LYS A 37 -10.49 -17.97 31.83
N LYS A 38 -10.38 -18.04 33.17
CA LYS A 38 -9.15 -17.70 33.92
C LYS A 38 -8.29 -18.89 34.26
N ALA A 39 -8.81 -20.11 34.07
CA ALA A 39 -8.10 -21.34 34.38
C ALA A 39 -8.53 -22.46 33.42
N SER A 40 -7.56 -23.24 32.95
CA SER A 40 -7.79 -24.41 32.13
C SER A 40 -8.27 -25.58 33.00
N LEU A 41 -8.97 -26.53 32.37
CA LEU A 41 -9.44 -27.75 33.03
C LEU A 41 -8.29 -28.71 33.23
N THR A 42 -8.00 -29.03 34.51
CA THR A 42 -6.89 -29.90 34.87
C THR A 42 -7.31 -31.00 35.86
N VAL A 43 -6.51 -32.06 35.96
CA VAL A 43 -6.68 -33.11 36.98
C VAL A 43 -6.03 -32.64 38.28
N GLY A 44 -6.82 -32.01 39.16
CA GLY A 44 -6.30 -31.37 40.37
C GLY A 44 -5.48 -30.12 40.09
N PRO A 45 -5.03 -29.38 41.10
CA PRO A 45 -4.38 -28.08 40.96
C PRO A 45 -2.99 -28.12 40.27
N ARG A 46 -2.37 -29.29 40.18
CA ARG A 46 -1.05 -29.51 39.59
C ARG A 46 -1.01 -30.61 38.53
N GLY A 47 -2.17 -31.16 38.18
CA GLY A 47 -2.27 -32.25 37.21
C GLY A 47 -2.22 -31.78 35.76
N PRO A 48 -2.24 -32.73 34.82
CA PRO A 48 -2.26 -32.42 33.37
C PRO A 48 -3.54 -31.73 32.98
N LEU A 49 -3.42 -30.89 31.95
CA LEU A 49 -4.54 -30.27 31.25
C LEU A 49 -5.34 -31.35 30.50
N LEU A 50 -6.67 -31.19 30.48
CA LEU A 50 -7.57 -32.10 29.76
C LEU A 50 -8.03 -31.45 28.45
N LEU A 51 -7.85 -32.15 27.31
CA LEU A 51 -8.28 -31.66 25.99
C LEU A 51 -9.82 -31.57 25.83
N GLN A 52 -10.60 -32.02 26.77
CA GLN A 52 -12.05 -31.75 26.82
C GLN A 52 -12.37 -30.30 27.26
N ASP A 53 -11.36 -29.49 27.57
CA ASP A 53 -11.50 -28.05 27.76
C ASP A 53 -11.74 -27.36 26.42
N VAL A 54 -13.01 -27.22 26.02
CA VAL A 54 -13.41 -26.60 24.75
C VAL A 54 -13.00 -25.14 24.70
N VAL A 55 -12.99 -24.42 25.82
CA VAL A 55 -12.57 -23.00 25.86
C VAL A 55 -11.09 -22.87 25.52
N PHE A 56 -10.25 -23.71 26.11
CA PHE A 56 -8.83 -23.75 25.80
C PHE A 56 -8.57 -24.11 24.33
N MET A 57 -9.27 -25.13 23.82
CA MET A 57 -9.11 -25.55 22.41
C MET A 57 -9.53 -24.47 21.43
N ASP A 58 -10.67 -23.81 21.64
CA ASP A 58 -11.14 -22.70 20.81
C ASP A 58 -10.14 -21.55 20.79
N GLU A 59 -9.65 -21.13 21.95
CA GLU A 59 -8.70 -20.02 22.08
C GLU A 59 -7.38 -20.31 21.35
N MET A 60 -6.80 -21.48 21.59
CA MET A 60 -5.52 -21.85 20.98
C MET A 60 -5.66 -22.08 19.46
N ALA A 61 -6.69 -22.80 19.03
CA ALA A 61 -6.90 -23.07 17.62
C ALA A 61 -7.18 -21.79 16.82
N HIS A 62 -7.89 -20.82 17.40
CA HIS A 62 -8.14 -19.53 16.78
C HIS A 62 -6.86 -18.69 16.75
N PHE A 63 -6.15 -18.58 17.88
CA PHE A 63 -4.91 -17.83 17.99
C PHE A 63 -3.86 -18.25 16.95
N ASP A 64 -3.70 -19.57 16.76
CA ASP A 64 -2.78 -20.14 15.75
C ASP A 64 -3.09 -19.68 14.32
N ARG A 65 -4.31 -19.18 14.06
CA ARG A 65 -4.81 -18.79 12.73
C ARG A 65 -5.22 -17.32 12.60
N GLU A 66 -4.86 -16.48 13.56
CA GLU A 66 -5.11 -15.05 13.51
C GLU A 66 -4.24 -14.31 12.50
N ARG A 67 -3.25 -14.96 11.92
CA ARG A 67 -2.37 -14.41 10.91
C ARG A 67 -2.82 -14.85 9.52
N ILE A 68 -2.94 -13.87 8.61
CA ILE A 68 -3.07 -14.10 7.17
C ILE A 68 -1.77 -13.63 6.49
N PRO A 69 -1.45 -14.11 5.28
CA PRO A 69 -0.34 -13.55 4.53
C PRO A 69 -0.48 -12.02 4.42
N GLU A 70 0.61 -11.29 4.65
CA GLU A 70 0.62 -9.86 4.39
C GLU A 70 0.50 -9.58 2.88
N ARG A 71 0.14 -8.36 2.49
CA ARG A 71 0.16 -7.96 1.08
C ARG A 71 1.57 -8.07 0.53
N VAL A 72 1.71 -8.55 -0.71
CA VAL A 72 3.00 -8.70 -1.42
C VAL A 72 3.80 -7.41 -1.43
N VAL A 73 3.11 -6.29 -1.62
CA VAL A 73 3.57 -4.92 -1.44
C VAL A 73 2.47 -4.14 -0.74
N HIS A 74 2.77 -2.98 -0.20
CA HIS A 74 1.81 -2.16 0.57
C HIS A 74 1.33 -2.82 1.88
N ALA A 75 2.15 -3.64 2.53
CA ALA A 75 1.76 -4.37 3.73
C ALA A 75 1.45 -3.43 4.90
N LYS A 76 2.33 -2.46 5.19
CA LYS A 76 2.11 -1.42 6.22
C LYS A 76 1.15 -0.36 5.69
N GLY A 77 0.07 -0.10 6.43
CA GLY A 77 -0.88 0.95 6.06
C GLY A 77 -2.05 1.11 7.01
N GLY A 78 -2.79 2.17 6.82
CA GLY A 78 -4.02 2.50 7.54
C GLY A 78 -5.10 2.96 6.57
N GLY A 79 -6.34 3.04 7.03
CA GLY A 79 -7.45 3.43 6.16
C GLY A 79 -8.57 4.11 6.91
N ALA A 80 -9.50 4.69 6.16
CA ALA A 80 -10.67 5.35 6.68
C ALA A 80 -11.83 5.32 5.69
N HIS A 81 -13.03 5.41 6.24
CA HIS A 81 -14.26 5.61 5.49
C HIS A 81 -14.47 7.08 5.16
N GLY A 82 -15.20 7.32 4.10
CA GLY A 82 -15.58 8.64 3.67
C GLY A 82 -16.56 8.64 2.52
N PHE A 83 -16.56 9.72 1.77
CA PHE A 83 -17.35 9.83 0.55
C PHE A 83 -16.59 10.57 -0.54
N PHE A 84 -16.91 10.23 -1.77
CA PHE A 84 -16.59 11.01 -2.95
C PHE A 84 -17.82 11.85 -3.33
N GLU A 85 -17.63 13.13 -3.65
CA GLU A 85 -18.67 14.03 -4.12
C GLU A 85 -18.27 14.63 -5.45
N VAL A 86 -19.13 14.52 -6.44
CA VAL A 86 -18.96 15.15 -7.76
C VAL A 86 -19.10 16.65 -7.61
N THR A 87 -18.10 17.40 -8.05
CA THR A 87 -18.11 18.88 -8.02
C THR A 87 -18.25 19.50 -9.39
N ASP A 88 -17.88 18.79 -10.46
CA ASP A 88 -17.81 19.28 -11.81
C ASP A 88 -18.41 18.26 -12.78
N ASP A 89 -19.03 18.75 -13.86
CA ASP A 89 -19.65 17.89 -14.88
C ASP A 89 -18.59 17.37 -15.86
N ILE A 90 -18.38 16.06 -15.85
CA ILE A 90 -17.52 15.34 -16.79
C ILE A 90 -18.29 14.35 -17.68
N THR A 91 -19.62 14.44 -17.73
CA THR A 91 -20.47 13.48 -18.49
C THR A 91 -20.15 13.44 -19.98
N LYS A 92 -19.58 14.49 -20.54
CA LYS A 92 -19.06 14.51 -21.92
C LYS A 92 -17.85 13.60 -22.15
N TYR A 93 -17.16 13.18 -21.09
CA TYR A 93 -15.96 12.33 -21.17
C TYR A 93 -16.22 10.91 -20.63
N CYS A 94 -17.11 10.76 -19.64
CA CYS A 94 -17.34 9.50 -18.97
C CYS A 94 -18.83 9.29 -18.68
N LYS A 95 -19.36 8.14 -19.10
CA LYS A 95 -20.77 7.77 -18.88
C LYS A 95 -21.03 7.06 -17.55
N ALA A 96 -19.98 6.79 -16.76
CA ALA A 96 -20.13 6.07 -15.49
C ALA A 96 -21.05 6.83 -14.52
N ASP A 97 -22.01 6.12 -13.96
CA ASP A 97 -23.03 6.70 -13.09
C ASP A 97 -22.47 7.38 -11.84
N VAL A 98 -21.32 6.92 -11.35
CA VAL A 98 -20.60 7.56 -10.21
C VAL A 98 -20.28 9.05 -10.47
N PHE A 99 -20.21 9.49 -11.74
CA PHE A 99 -19.93 10.86 -12.15
C PHE A 99 -21.15 11.58 -12.76
N SER A 100 -22.32 10.97 -12.73
CA SER A 100 -23.50 11.41 -13.51
C SER A 100 -24.08 12.75 -13.12
N THR A 101 -23.91 13.20 -11.89
CA THR A 101 -24.60 14.40 -11.38
C THR A 101 -23.77 15.15 -10.36
N ILE A 102 -23.61 16.46 -10.53
CA ILE A 102 -22.98 17.34 -9.54
C ILE A 102 -23.70 17.22 -8.19
N GLY A 103 -22.94 17.09 -7.11
CA GLY A 103 -23.45 16.87 -5.76
C GLY A 103 -23.72 15.40 -5.41
N LYS A 104 -23.65 14.47 -6.37
CA LYS A 104 -23.77 13.03 -6.08
C LYS A 104 -22.67 12.59 -5.14
N ARG A 105 -23.06 11.88 -4.06
CA ARG A 105 -22.13 11.32 -3.08
C ARG A 105 -22.12 9.81 -3.14
N THR A 106 -20.93 9.26 -3.27
CA THR A 106 -20.66 7.82 -3.27
C THR A 106 -19.83 7.47 -2.04
N PRO A 107 -20.27 6.54 -1.18
CA PRO A 107 -19.45 6.06 -0.07
C PRO A 107 -18.15 5.44 -0.57
N ILE A 108 -17.07 5.66 0.18
CA ILE A 108 -15.75 5.12 -0.15
C ILE A 108 -15.05 4.57 1.09
N PHE A 109 -14.08 3.72 0.84
CA PHE A 109 -13.00 3.41 1.79
C PHE A 109 -11.66 3.67 1.11
N ILE A 110 -10.76 4.37 1.79
CA ILE A 110 -9.38 4.55 1.32
C ILE A 110 -8.41 3.85 2.26
N ARG A 111 -7.42 3.17 1.68
CA ARG A 111 -6.25 2.67 2.38
C ARG A 111 -5.00 3.36 1.88
N PHE A 112 -4.25 3.99 2.79
CA PHE A 112 -2.90 4.51 2.55
C PHE A 112 -1.86 3.51 3.04
N SER A 113 -0.72 3.44 2.36
CA SER A 113 0.31 2.45 2.67
C SER A 113 1.70 2.91 2.24
N THR A 114 2.75 2.35 2.83
CA THR A 114 4.07 2.30 2.21
C THR A 114 4.05 1.31 1.02
N VAL A 115 5.13 1.14 0.28
CA VAL A 115 5.19 0.20 -0.85
C VAL A 115 6.04 -1.02 -0.52
N GLY A 116 7.31 -0.83 -0.18
CA GLY A 116 8.27 -1.91 0.04
C GLY A 116 8.34 -2.42 1.48
N GLY A 117 7.81 -1.67 2.46
CA GLY A 117 7.85 -2.03 3.87
C GLY A 117 6.95 -3.22 4.22
N GLU A 118 7.42 -4.09 5.11
CA GLU A 118 6.64 -5.18 5.69
C GLU A 118 5.61 -4.64 6.70
N LEU A 119 4.66 -5.49 7.13
CA LEU A 119 3.56 -5.08 8.01
C LEU A 119 4.03 -4.38 9.30
N GLY A 120 5.14 -4.84 9.90
CA GLY A 120 5.73 -4.27 11.12
C GLY A 120 6.65 -3.06 10.90
N SER A 121 6.85 -2.60 9.66
CA SER A 121 7.73 -1.46 9.36
C SER A 121 7.11 -0.12 9.80
N ALA A 122 7.96 0.92 9.93
CA ALA A 122 7.48 2.27 10.20
C ALA A 122 6.83 2.91 8.97
N ASP A 123 5.74 3.64 9.16
CA ASP A 123 5.05 4.35 8.08
C ASP A 123 5.73 5.68 7.67
N THR A 124 6.74 6.11 8.42
CA THR A 124 7.62 7.24 8.08
C THR A 124 8.80 6.85 7.19
N GLN A 125 8.93 5.58 6.78
CA GLN A 125 9.95 5.14 5.82
C GLN A 125 9.92 5.98 4.54
N ARG A 126 11.11 6.22 3.98
CA ARG A 126 11.27 6.90 2.69
C ARG A 126 10.95 5.94 1.56
N ASP A 127 9.70 5.92 1.20
CA ASP A 127 9.09 4.98 0.27
C ASP A 127 7.96 5.71 -0.48
N PRO A 128 7.60 5.36 -1.71
CA PRO A 128 6.35 5.81 -2.31
C PRO A 128 5.17 5.50 -1.38
N ARG A 129 4.13 6.30 -1.46
CA ARG A 129 2.89 5.99 -0.74
C ARG A 129 1.84 5.49 -1.72
N GLY A 130 1.32 4.30 -1.42
CA GLY A 130 0.14 3.79 -2.06
C GLY A 130 -1.11 4.46 -1.53
N PHE A 131 -2.07 4.68 -2.41
CA PHE A 131 -3.46 4.93 -2.05
C PHE A 131 -4.35 4.02 -2.87
N ALA A 132 -5.29 3.37 -2.22
CA ALA A 132 -6.27 2.53 -2.87
C ALA A 132 -7.66 2.92 -2.38
N ILE A 133 -8.54 3.24 -3.31
CA ILE A 133 -9.89 3.74 -3.04
C ILE A 133 -10.89 2.73 -3.58
N LYS A 134 -11.78 2.28 -2.74
CA LYS A 134 -12.96 1.51 -3.13
C LYS A 134 -14.18 2.42 -3.11
N PHE A 135 -14.80 2.59 -4.27
CA PHE A 135 -16.07 3.30 -4.43
C PHE A 135 -17.20 2.26 -4.41
N TYR A 136 -18.12 2.39 -3.46
CA TYR A 136 -19.29 1.52 -3.37
C TYR A 136 -20.44 2.16 -4.18
N THR A 137 -20.43 1.88 -5.49
CA THR A 137 -21.42 2.46 -6.41
C THR A 137 -22.68 1.61 -6.55
N GLU A 138 -23.72 2.16 -7.14
CA GLU A 138 -24.95 1.47 -7.45
C GLU A 138 -24.78 0.46 -8.59
N GLU A 139 -23.70 0.56 -9.35
CA GLU A 139 -23.38 -0.34 -10.48
C GLU A 139 -22.29 -1.37 -10.15
N GLY A 140 -21.89 -1.47 -8.88
CA GLY A 140 -20.83 -2.33 -8.38
C GLY A 140 -19.74 -1.56 -7.68
N ASN A 141 -18.74 -2.26 -7.17
CA ASN A 141 -17.56 -1.62 -6.60
C ASN A 141 -16.57 -1.25 -7.70
N TRP A 142 -16.11 0.01 -7.64
CA TRP A 142 -14.99 0.47 -8.47
C TRP A 142 -13.76 0.70 -7.59
N ASP A 143 -12.62 0.13 -7.96
CA ASP A 143 -11.36 0.30 -7.25
C ASP A 143 -10.38 1.16 -8.06
N LEU A 144 -9.96 2.28 -7.48
CA LEU A 144 -8.87 3.11 -8.01
C LEU A 144 -7.61 2.85 -7.17
N VAL A 145 -6.58 2.29 -7.80
CA VAL A 145 -5.36 1.85 -7.11
C VAL A 145 -4.15 2.55 -7.69
N GLY A 146 -3.48 3.38 -6.89
CA GLY A 146 -2.39 4.21 -7.34
C GLY A 146 -1.30 4.44 -6.29
N ASN A 147 -0.23 5.07 -6.77
CA ASN A 147 0.83 5.64 -5.96
C ASN A 147 0.82 7.17 -6.12
N ASN A 148 1.33 7.86 -5.13
CA ASN A 148 1.40 9.31 -5.10
C ASN A 148 2.68 9.85 -5.80
N THR A 149 3.29 9.09 -6.72
CA THR A 149 4.35 9.53 -7.63
C THR A 149 3.74 9.97 -8.97
N PRO A 150 4.31 11.00 -9.64
CA PRO A 150 3.79 11.44 -10.94
C PRO A 150 3.99 10.40 -12.05
N ILE A 151 4.94 9.51 -11.88
CA ILE A 151 5.28 8.42 -12.79
C ILE A 151 5.51 7.14 -11.98
N PHE A 152 5.45 5.99 -12.66
CA PHE A 152 5.92 4.73 -12.09
C PHE A 152 7.39 4.50 -12.48
N PHE A 153 8.11 3.66 -11.76
CA PHE A 153 9.55 3.46 -11.93
C PHE A 153 9.91 2.42 -12.99
N ILE A 154 8.95 1.66 -13.48
CA ILE A 154 9.09 0.70 -14.57
C ILE A 154 7.85 0.77 -15.47
N ARG A 155 8.01 0.47 -16.76
CA ARG A 155 6.92 0.43 -17.76
C ARG A 155 6.48 -0.97 -18.15
N ASP A 156 7.28 -2.00 -17.85
CA ASP A 156 7.00 -3.38 -18.18
C ASP A 156 6.87 -4.22 -16.89
N PRO A 157 5.75 -4.93 -16.67
CA PRO A 157 5.48 -5.68 -15.45
C PRO A 157 6.49 -6.84 -15.23
N ILE A 158 7.19 -7.32 -16.25
CA ILE A 158 8.20 -8.37 -16.11
C ILE A 158 9.35 -7.95 -15.17
N PHE A 159 9.60 -6.64 -15.07
CA PHE A 159 10.62 -6.09 -14.17
C PHE A 159 10.13 -5.88 -12.74
N PHE A 160 8.81 -5.98 -12.48
CA PHE A 160 8.28 -5.69 -11.15
C PHE A 160 8.84 -6.57 -10.04
N PRO A 161 8.92 -7.93 -10.19
CA PRO A 161 9.54 -8.77 -9.17
C PRO A 161 11.01 -8.42 -8.94
N ASN A 162 11.79 -8.21 -10.01
CA ASN A 162 13.21 -7.85 -9.90
C ASN A 162 13.39 -6.52 -9.17
N PHE A 163 12.58 -5.51 -9.52
CA PHE A 163 12.61 -4.21 -8.87
C PHE A 163 12.27 -4.32 -7.39
N ILE A 164 11.21 -5.02 -7.01
CA ILE A 164 10.82 -5.21 -5.60
C ILE A 164 11.88 -5.98 -4.81
N HIS A 165 12.52 -6.99 -5.40
CA HIS A 165 13.62 -7.69 -4.75
C HIS A 165 14.81 -6.76 -4.42
N THR A 166 15.07 -5.74 -5.24
CA THR A 166 16.10 -4.74 -4.94
C THR A 166 15.66 -3.75 -3.89
N GLN A 167 14.37 -3.37 -3.86
CA GLN A 167 13.81 -2.36 -2.95
C GLN A 167 13.62 -2.86 -1.51
N LYS A 168 13.33 -4.12 -1.31
CA LYS A 168 13.16 -4.70 0.05
C LYS A 168 14.38 -4.55 0.96
N ARG A 169 15.49 -4.00 0.47
CA ARG A 169 16.73 -3.81 1.22
C ARG A 169 17.23 -2.37 1.33
N ASN A 170 16.59 -1.39 0.61
CA ASN A 170 16.93 0.04 0.74
C ASN A 170 15.85 0.97 0.14
N PRO A 171 15.15 1.82 0.92
CA PRO A 171 14.07 2.68 0.44
C PRO A 171 14.49 4.12 0.19
N VAL A 172 14.06 4.74 -0.94
CA VAL A 172 14.01 6.21 -1.11
C VAL A 172 13.00 6.64 -2.17
N THR A 173 11.94 7.43 -1.83
CA THR A 173 11.23 8.37 -2.74
C THR A 173 10.22 9.30 -2.05
N HIS A 174 9.81 10.42 -2.73
CA HIS A 174 9.04 11.55 -2.19
C HIS A 174 7.66 11.74 -2.82
N LEU A 175 6.77 12.47 -2.08
CA LEU A 175 5.39 12.76 -2.49
C LEU A 175 4.85 14.11 -2.01
N LYS A 176 3.90 14.71 -2.78
CA LYS A 176 3.23 15.99 -2.45
C LYS A 176 1.72 15.81 -2.26
N THR A 177 1.13 16.49 -1.26
CA THR A 177 -0.32 16.52 -0.99
C THR A 177 -0.93 17.89 -1.28
N ALA A 178 -2.28 17.96 -1.43
CA ALA A 178 -3.00 19.19 -1.74
C ALA A 178 -3.08 20.20 -0.57
N GLN A 179 -2.78 19.78 0.65
CA GLN A 179 -2.93 20.58 1.87
C GLN A 179 -1.65 21.34 2.29
N GLY A 180 -0.64 21.44 1.42
CA GLY A 180 0.62 22.12 1.74
C GLY A 180 1.47 21.41 2.79
N ILE A 181 1.32 20.11 2.95
CA ILE A 181 2.09 19.29 3.87
C ILE A 181 3.56 19.31 3.46
N ARG A 182 4.45 19.47 4.44
CA ARG A 182 5.89 19.40 4.22
C ARG A 182 6.37 17.97 4.42
N ASN A 183 7.29 17.53 3.56
CA ASN A 183 8.00 16.26 3.79
C ASN A 183 8.86 16.36 5.03
N LEU A 184 8.92 15.30 5.83
CA LEU A 184 9.84 15.19 6.94
C LEU A 184 11.28 15.18 6.42
N PRO A 185 12.21 15.94 7.05
CA PRO A 185 13.64 15.76 6.81
C PRO A 185 14.07 14.31 7.09
N PRO A 186 15.11 13.78 6.41
CA PRO A 186 15.53 12.38 6.57
C PRO A 186 15.85 11.97 8.00
N ASP A 187 16.56 12.82 8.73
CA ASP A 187 16.92 12.62 10.13
C ASP A 187 15.70 12.56 11.06
N VAL A 188 14.74 13.46 10.86
CA VAL A 188 13.46 13.45 11.59
C VAL A 188 12.66 12.21 11.27
N ALA A 189 12.58 11.78 9.99
CA ALA A 189 11.87 10.58 9.60
C ALA A 189 12.49 9.32 10.20
N ILE A 190 13.82 9.22 10.26
CA ILE A 190 14.54 8.10 10.89
C ILE A 190 14.27 8.06 12.40
N LYS A 191 14.30 9.22 13.07
CA LYS A 191 14.01 9.32 14.50
C LYS A 191 12.58 8.87 14.79
N LEU A 192 11.59 9.40 14.06
CA LEU A 192 10.18 9.01 14.20
C LEU A 192 9.95 7.53 13.89
N ALA A 193 10.67 6.95 12.93
CA ALA A 193 10.57 5.53 12.64
C ALA A 193 10.91 4.63 13.84
N GLY A 194 11.80 5.10 14.72
CA GLY A 194 12.14 4.39 15.97
C GLY A 194 11.26 4.74 17.16
N GLU A 195 10.74 5.96 17.22
CA GLU A 195 9.93 6.46 18.35
C GLU A 195 8.42 6.20 18.15
N ASP A 196 7.93 6.33 16.94
CA ASP A 196 6.51 6.15 16.58
C ASP A 196 6.37 5.56 15.16
N PRO A 197 6.40 4.23 15.02
CA PRO A 197 6.30 3.56 13.72
C PRO A 197 4.94 3.72 13.04
N ASP A 198 3.92 4.20 13.75
CA ASP A 198 2.56 4.44 13.26
C ASP A 198 2.21 5.93 13.13
N TYR A 199 3.21 6.80 13.05
CA TYR A 199 3.07 8.25 13.08
C TYR A 199 2.01 8.79 12.09
N SER A 200 2.08 8.40 10.82
CA SER A 200 1.15 8.89 9.79
C SER A 200 -0.26 8.28 9.93
N ILE A 201 -0.33 7.01 10.35
CA ILE A 201 -1.61 6.32 10.59
C ILE A 201 -2.32 6.96 11.78
N ARG A 202 -1.58 7.31 12.83
CA ARG A 202 -2.08 7.98 14.02
C ARG A 202 -2.59 9.39 13.71
N ASP A 203 -1.83 10.15 12.92
CA ASP A 203 -2.22 11.49 12.46
C ASP A 203 -3.55 11.45 11.68
N LEU A 204 -3.71 10.48 10.78
CA LEU A 204 -4.97 10.26 10.06
C LEU A 204 -6.13 9.98 11.03
N TYR A 205 -5.93 9.07 11.97
CA TYR A 205 -6.95 8.70 12.96
C TYR A 205 -7.35 9.90 13.81
N ASP A 206 -6.40 10.59 14.41
CA ASP A 206 -6.65 11.73 15.30
C ASP A 206 -7.29 12.91 14.56
N SER A 207 -6.88 13.15 13.32
CA SER A 207 -7.47 14.20 12.48
C SER A 207 -8.96 13.97 12.25
N ILE A 208 -9.36 12.73 11.96
CA ILE A 208 -10.76 12.38 11.73
C ILE A 208 -11.58 12.48 13.02
N GLU A 209 -11.08 11.96 14.15
CA GLU A 209 -11.77 12.04 15.44
C GLU A 209 -11.94 13.48 15.93
N ASN A 210 -10.97 14.35 15.63
CA ASN A 210 -11.04 15.77 15.95
C ASN A 210 -11.94 16.58 14.99
N GLY A 211 -12.53 15.96 13.97
CA GLY A 211 -13.35 16.62 12.97
C GLY A 211 -12.55 17.38 11.89
N ASN A 212 -11.22 17.25 11.89
CA ASN A 212 -10.33 17.83 10.87
C ASN A 212 -10.24 16.88 9.68
N TYR A 213 -11.32 16.75 8.95
CA TYR A 213 -11.46 15.76 7.88
C TYR A 213 -10.49 16.00 6.74
N PRO A 214 -9.61 15.02 6.41
CA PRO A 214 -8.74 15.11 5.26
C PRO A 214 -9.53 15.16 3.95
N VAL A 215 -9.10 16.02 3.01
CA VAL A 215 -9.76 16.25 1.73
C VAL A 215 -8.77 16.19 0.58
N TRP A 216 -9.14 15.52 -0.51
CA TRP A 216 -8.41 15.50 -1.78
C TRP A 216 -9.34 15.90 -2.93
N ARG A 217 -8.76 16.48 -3.98
CA ARG A 217 -9.45 16.74 -5.25
C ARG A 217 -9.11 15.63 -6.23
N LEU A 218 -10.13 15.07 -6.87
CA LEU A 218 -9.97 14.19 -8.01
C LEU A 218 -9.99 15.03 -9.27
N MET A 219 -8.98 14.84 -10.12
CA MET A 219 -8.84 15.52 -11.41
C MET A 219 -8.47 14.48 -12.47
N ILE A 220 -8.82 14.74 -13.73
CA ILE A 220 -8.48 13.91 -14.89
C ILE A 220 -7.73 14.72 -15.92
N GLN A 221 -6.97 14.01 -16.76
CA GLN A 221 -6.47 14.51 -18.06
C GLN A 221 -7.13 13.70 -19.16
N VAL A 222 -7.40 14.32 -20.28
CA VAL A 222 -8.04 13.68 -21.42
C VAL A 222 -7.15 13.84 -22.64
N MET A 223 -6.95 12.75 -23.36
CA MET A 223 -6.25 12.68 -24.64
C MET A 223 -7.16 11.92 -25.60
N THR A 224 -7.40 12.48 -26.77
CA THR A 224 -8.19 11.82 -27.82
C THR A 224 -7.38 10.69 -28.47
N PHE A 225 -8.04 9.76 -29.17
CA PHE A 225 -7.34 8.70 -29.88
C PHE A 225 -6.42 9.26 -30.99
N GLU A 226 -6.81 10.35 -31.64
CA GLU A 226 -6.00 11.02 -32.65
C GLU A 226 -4.75 11.66 -32.04
N GLU A 227 -4.90 12.36 -30.90
CA GLU A 227 -3.77 12.91 -30.15
C GLU A 227 -2.86 11.80 -29.65
N ALA A 228 -3.41 10.69 -29.14
CA ALA A 228 -2.64 9.55 -28.66
C ALA A 228 -1.80 8.89 -29.77
N ALA A 229 -2.38 8.75 -30.97
CA ALA A 229 -1.70 8.19 -32.13
C ALA A 229 -0.53 9.07 -32.63
N ASN A 230 -0.61 10.39 -32.43
CA ASN A 230 0.39 11.35 -32.88
C ASN A 230 1.28 11.93 -31.78
N TYR A 231 1.09 11.46 -30.52
CA TYR A 231 1.86 11.99 -29.41
C TYR A 231 3.32 11.56 -29.49
N ARG A 232 4.22 12.47 -29.15
CA ARG A 232 5.69 12.26 -29.25
C ARG A 232 6.25 11.15 -28.36
N PHE A 233 5.53 10.78 -27.30
CA PHE A 233 5.84 9.66 -26.41
C PHE A 233 4.73 8.62 -26.49
N ASN A 234 5.03 7.38 -26.16
CA ASN A 234 3.97 6.39 -25.97
C ASN A 234 3.04 6.86 -24.83
N PRO A 235 1.75 7.18 -25.09
CA PRO A 235 0.84 7.68 -24.06
C PRO A 235 0.52 6.66 -22.96
N PHE A 236 0.81 5.39 -23.22
CA PHE A 236 0.62 4.27 -22.30
C PHE A 236 1.91 3.86 -21.56
N ASP A 237 3.00 4.61 -21.74
CA ASP A 237 4.22 4.44 -20.93
C ASP A 237 4.06 5.19 -19.61
N ILE A 238 3.81 4.47 -18.53
CA ILE A 238 3.60 5.05 -17.19
C ILE A 238 4.88 5.60 -16.54
N THR A 239 6.03 5.50 -17.20
CA THR A 239 7.26 6.23 -16.82
C THR A 239 7.31 7.64 -17.39
N LYS A 240 6.30 8.04 -18.17
CA LYS A 240 6.15 9.35 -18.79
C LYS A 240 4.97 10.10 -18.15
N VAL A 241 5.00 11.42 -18.24
CA VAL A 241 3.88 12.27 -17.84
C VAL A 241 3.25 12.90 -19.10
N TRP A 242 1.94 13.12 -19.04
CA TRP A 242 1.27 14.03 -19.98
C TRP A 242 1.42 15.45 -19.45
N SER A 243 2.01 16.33 -20.25
CA SER A 243 2.24 17.72 -19.86
C SER A 243 0.93 18.43 -19.53
N HIS A 244 0.83 19.06 -18.35
CA HIS A 244 -0.36 19.86 -17.98
C HIS A 244 -0.59 21.05 -18.93
N LYS A 245 0.42 21.48 -19.69
CA LYS A 245 0.30 22.51 -20.71
C LYS A 245 -0.42 21.99 -21.95
N GLU A 246 -0.19 20.74 -22.33
CA GLU A 246 -0.79 20.08 -23.49
C GLU A 246 -2.13 19.45 -23.13
N PHE A 247 -2.19 18.80 -21.97
CA PHE A 247 -3.39 18.14 -21.43
C PHE A 247 -3.67 18.70 -20.03
N PRO A 248 -4.45 19.78 -19.90
CA PRO A 248 -4.72 20.42 -18.62
C PRO A 248 -5.54 19.50 -17.69
N LEU A 249 -5.35 19.69 -16.38
CA LEU A 249 -6.13 19.00 -15.36
C LEU A 249 -7.58 19.49 -15.36
N ILE A 250 -8.52 18.58 -15.46
CA ILE A 250 -9.97 18.82 -15.43
C ILE A 250 -10.48 18.37 -14.06
N PRO A 251 -11.12 19.23 -13.27
CA PRO A 251 -11.68 18.83 -11.98
C PRO A 251 -12.89 17.90 -12.17
N VAL A 252 -13.04 16.95 -11.23
CA VAL A 252 -14.11 15.95 -11.23
C VAL A 252 -14.90 15.99 -9.92
N GLY A 253 -14.17 15.99 -8.80
CA GLY A 253 -14.81 15.92 -7.50
C GLY A 253 -13.83 16.03 -6.35
N LYS A 254 -14.38 15.88 -5.15
CA LYS A 254 -13.62 15.85 -3.90
C LYS A 254 -13.86 14.55 -3.14
N ILE A 255 -12.84 14.12 -2.44
CA ILE A 255 -12.82 12.96 -1.55
C ILE A 255 -12.68 13.49 -0.13
N VAL A 256 -13.55 13.08 0.77
CA VAL A 256 -13.53 13.48 2.18
C VAL A 256 -13.53 12.23 3.05
N LEU A 257 -12.59 12.13 3.99
CA LEU A 257 -12.54 11.06 4.99
C LEU A 257 -13.09 11.58 6.32
N ASN A 258 -14.15 10.95 6.84
CA ASN A 258 -14.89 11.46 7.99
C ASN A 258 -15.24 10.41 9.05
N LYS A 259 -14.75 9.16 8.88
CA LYS A 259 -15.00 8.10 9.85
C LYS A 259 -13.84 7.11 9.91
N ASN A 260 -13.32 6.87 11.09
CA ASN A 260 -12.32 5.84 11.35
C ASN A 260 -12.91 4.42 11.29
N PRO A 261 -12.11 3.39 10.94
CA PRO A 261 -12.53 2.00 11.09
C PRO A 261 -12.73 1.65 12.55
N THR A 262 -13.70 0.79 12.85
CA THR A 262 -13.95 0.28 14.20
C THR A 262 -13.13 -0.97 14.50
N ASN A 263 -12.77 -1.73 13.48
CA ASN A 263 -11.93 -2.91 13.60
C ASN A 263 -10.86 -2.91 12.50
N TYR A 264 -9.61 -2.73 12.89
CA TYR A 264 -8.49 -2.65 11.94
C TYR A 264 -8.37 -3.91 11.06
N PHE A 265 -8.46 -5.11 11.66
CA PHE A 265 -8.32 -6.35 10.90
C PHE A 265 -9.45 -6.53 9.89
N ALA A 266 -10.70 -6.38 10.34
CA ALA A 266 -11.87 -6.58 9.49
C ALA A 266 -11.98 -5.55 8.35
N GLU A 267 -11.60 -4.28 8.61
CA GLU A 267 -11.84 -3.18 7.68
C GLU A 267 -10.59 -2.71 6.94
N VAL A 268 -9.38 -2.80 7.54
CA VAL A 268 -8.14 -2.31 6.93
C VAL A 268 -7.25 -3.46 6.43
N GLU A 269 -7.16 -4.54 7.21
CA GLU A 269 -6.34 -5.69 6.81
C GLU A 269 -7.06 -6.56 5.77
N GLN A 270 -8.34 -6.84 5.94
CA GLN A 270 -9.11 -7.67 5.01
C GLN A 270 -9.60 -6.95 3.76
N ILE A 271 -9.52 -5.61 3.69
CA ILE A 271 -9.91 -4.94 2.45
C ILE A 271 -9.00 -5.35 1.29
N ALA A 272 -9.61 -5.62 0.14
CA ALA A 272 -8.95 -6.06 -1.07
C ALA A 272 -9.29 -5.09 -2.21
N PHE A 273 -8.27 -4.67 -2.94
CA PHE A 273 -8.41 -3.79 -4.10
C PHE A 273 -7.89 -4.51 -5.34
N ALA A 274 -8.55 -4.28 -6.47
CA ALA A 274 -8.09 -4.76 -7.76
C ALA A 274 -8.40 -3.74 -8.86
N PRO A 275 -7.43 -3.35 -9.71
CA PRO A 275 -7.70 -2.50 -10.87
C PRO A 275 -8.73 -3.09 -11.83
N SER A 276 -8.98 -4.40 -11.77
CA SER A 276 -10.01 -5.09 -12.54
C SER A 276 -11.44 -4.84 -12.04
N HIS A 277 -11.62 -4.27 -10.84
CA HIS A 277 -12.93 -3.87 -10.35
C HIS A 277 -13.30 -2.52 -10.95
N VAL A 278 -14.01 -2.55 -12.06
CA VAL A 278 -14.51 -1.37 -12.79
C VAL A 278 -16.03 -1.43 -12.91
N VAL A 279 -16.63 -0.29 -13.23
CA VAL A 279 -18.07 -0.15 -13.47
C VAL A 279 -18.32 0.30 -14.91
N PRO A 280 -19.54 0.16 -15.47
CA PRO A 280 -19.83 0.61 -16.81
C PRO A 280 -19.38 2.05 -17.07
N GLY A 281 -18.67 2.28 -18.17
CA GLY A 281 -18.11 3.59 -18.53
C GLY A 281 -16.68 3.83 -18.06
N ILE A 282 -16.09 2.91 -17.31
CA ILE A 282 -14.66 2.89 -16.96
C ILE A 282 -14.05 1.60 -17.52
N GLU A 283 -13.04 1.73 -18.36
CA GLU A 283 -12.46 0.64 -19.13
C GLU A 283 -10.93 0.62 -18.96
N PHE A 284 -10.28 -0.38 -19.58
CA PHE A 284 -8.84 -0.63 -19.43
C PHE A 284 -8.06 -0.03 -20.60
N SER A 285 -6.94 0.59 -20.30
CA SER A 285 -5.93 0.98 -21.29
C SER A 285 -5.05 -0.21 -21.67
N PRO A 286 -4.40 -0.18 -22.87
CA PRO A 286 -3.48 -1.22 -23.30
C PRO A 286 -2.09 -1.12 -22.66
N ASP A 287 -1.88 -0.27 -21.65
CA ASP A 287 -0.57 -0.17 -21.03
C ASP A 287 -0.16 -1.49 -20.37
N LYS A 288 1.12 -1.86 -20.57
CA LYS A 288 1.66 -3.15 -20.12
C LYS A 288 1.52 -3.34 -18.61
N MET A 289 1.72 -2.28 -17.82
CA MET A 289 1.64 -2.38 -16.36
C MET A 289 0.21 -2.64 -15.90
N LEU A 290 -0.80 -1.93 -16.45
CA LEU A 290 -2.18 -2.19 -16.13
C LEU A 290 -2.57 -3.63 -16.49
N GLN A 291 -2.22 -4.10 -17.69
CA GLN A 291 -2.51 -5.47 -18.11
C GLN A 291 -1.91 -6.51 -17.16
N GLY A 292 -0.67 -6.33 -16.71
CA GLY A 292 -0.06 -7.19 -15.68
C GLY A 292 -0.75 -7.08 -14.32
N ARG A 293 -1.24 -5.89 -13.94
CA ARG A 293 -1.95 -5.64 -12.70
C ARG A 293 -3.35 -6.27 -12.67
N LEU A 294 -4.01 -6.39 -13.82
CA LEU A 294 -5.32 -7.06 -13.91
C LEU A 294 -5.26 -8.53 -13.47
N PHE A 295 -4.12 -9.19 -13.69
CA PHE A 295 -3.87 -10.54 -13.19
C PHE A 295 -3.36 -10.55 -11.73
N ALA A 296 -2.34 -9.74 -11.43
CA ALA A 296 -1.60 -9.84 -10.17
C ALA A 296 -2.44 -9.53 -8.92
N TYR A 297 -3.39 -8.59 -9.00
CA TYR A 297 -4.19 -8.21 -7.84
C TYR A 297 -5.22 -9.28 -7.43
N PRO A 298 -6.06 -9.81 -8.32
CA PRO A 298 -6.95 -10.92 -7.95
C PRO A 298 -6.18 -12.15 -7.46
N ASP A 299 -5.09 -12.51 -8.13
CA ASP A 299 -4.27 -13.67 -7.76
C ASP A 299 -3.75 -13.58 -6.32
N THR A 300 -3.16 -12.44 -5.96
CA THR A 300 -2.67 -12.25 -4.59
C THR A 300 -3.80 -12.19 -3.55
N GLN A 301 -4.99 -11.67 -3.90
CA GLN A 301 -6.15 -11.66 -3.00
C GLN A 301 -6.71 -13.06 -2.77
N PHE A 302 -6.74 -13.91 -3.79
CA PHE A 302 -7.10 -15.32 -3.64
C PHE A 302 -6.16 -16.05 -2.67
N HIS A 303 -4.87 -15.81 -2.78
CA HIS A 303 -3.89 -16.36 -1.85
C HIS A 303 -4.08 -15.83 -0.42
N ARG A 304 -4.29 -14.51 -0.25
CA ARG A 304 -4.33 -13.86 1.06
C ARG A 304 -5.66 -14.08 1.79
N LEU A 305 -6.79 -14.06 1.09
CA LEU A 305 -8.14 -14.01 1.64
C LEU A 305 -9.06 -15.14 1.17
N GLY A 306 -8.67 -15.88 0.14
CA GLY A 306 -9.48 -16.94 -0.45
C GLY A 306 -10.40 -16.50 -1.60
N PRO A 307 -11.04 -17.45 -2.30
CA PRO A 307 -11.77 -17.19 -3.54
C PRO A 307 -13.00 -16.30 -3.36
N ASN A 308 -13.60 -16.29 -2.18
CA ASN A 308 -14.80 -15.50 -1.86
C ASN A 308 -14.49 -14.19 -1.12
N TYR A 309 -13.26 -13.64 -1.25
CA TYR A 309 -12.89 -12.40 -0.57
C TYR A 309 -13.81 -11.21 -0.87
N VAL A 310 -14.45 -11.22 -2.03
CA VAL A 310 -15.42 -10.18 -2.44
C VAL A 310 -16.72 -10.23 -1.63
N GLN A 311 -17.00 -11.31 -0.90
CA GLN A 311 -18.15 -11.43 -0.01
C GLN A 311 -17.87 -10.91 1.42
N LEU A 312 -16.60 -10.66 1.77
CA LEU A 312 -16.26 -10.04 3.05
C LEU A 312 -16.94 -8.67 3.16
N PRO A 313 -17.51 -8.28 4.31
CA PRO A 313 -18.31 -7.07 4.44
C PRO A 313 -17.67 -5.80 3.90
N ILE A 314 -16.37 -5.62 4.11
CA ILE A 314 -15.60 -4.46 3.61
C ILE A 314 -15.39 -4.51 2.08
N ASN A 315 -15.45 -5.67 1.46
CA ASN A 315 -15.26 -5.88 0.02
C ASN A 315 -16.58 -6.04 -0.74
N CYS A 316 -17.65 -6.33 -0.03
CA CYS A 316 -18.95 -6.61 -0.63
C CYS A 316 -19.53 -5.37 -1.34
N PRO A 317 -20.08 -5.52 -2.57
CA PRO A 317 -20.78 -4.44 -3.25
C PRO A 317 -22.18 -4.24 -2.64
N TYR A 318 -22.27 -3.79 -1.42
CA TYR A 318 -23.50 -3.70 -0.63
C TYR A 318 -24.57 -2.75 -1.21
N ARG A 319 -24.20 -1.89 -2.15
CA ARG A 319 -25.14 -1.02 -2.89
C ARG A 319 -25.61 -1.66 -4.21
N SER A 320 -24.97 -2.74 -4.63
CA SER A 320 -25.29 -3.47 -5.83
C SER A 320 -25.12 -4.97 -5.57
N ARG A 321 -26.20 -5.72 -5.57
CA ARG A 321 -26.11 -7.16 -5.33
C ARG A 321 -25.40 -7.86 -6.50
N ALA A 322 -24.39 -8.67 -6.19
CA ALA A 322 -23.74 -9.52 -7.19
C ALA A 322 -24.64 -10.69 -7.60
N HIS A 323 -24.76 -10.89 -8.91
CA HIS A 323 -25.46 -12.03 -9.53
C HIS A 323 -24.56 -12.63 -10.59
N ASN A 324 -23.92 -13.76 -10.29
CA ASN A 324 -23.00 -14.43 -11.20
C ASN A 324 -23.01 -15.94 -11.00
N THR A 325 -22.20 -16.65 -11.75
CA THR A 325 -22.06 -18.12 -11.66
C THR A 325 -20.94 -18.55 -10.72
N GLN A 326 -20.29 -17.62 -10.02
CA GLN A 326 -19.21 -17.86 -9.04
C GLN A 326 -19.84 -18.17 -7.68
N ARG A 327 -20.19 -19.43 -7.47
CA ARG A 327 -20.94 -19.85 -6.27
C ARG A 327 -20.02 -20.58 -5.31
N ASP A 328 -19.87 -21.41 -4.79
CA ASP A 328 -19.15 -22.31 -3.92
C ASP A 328 -17.71 -21.86 -3.56
N GLY A 329 -16.97 -22.65 -2.85
CA GLY A 329 -15.60 -22.42 -2.44
C GLY A 329 -15.44 -21.92 -1.00
N CYS A 330 -14.20 -21.86 -0.52
CA CYS A 330 -13.91 -21.46 0.85
C CYS A 330 -14.49 -20.10 1.19
N SER A 331 -15.08 -19.99 2.40
CA SER A 331 -15.62 -18.74 2.95
C SER A 331 -16.72 -18.13 2.09
N ALA A 332 -17.55 -18.91 1.41
CA ALA A 332 -18.79 -18.44 0.85
C ALA A 332 -19.72 -18.01 1.98
N LEU A 333 -20.13 -16.73 1.99
CA LEU A 333 -20.87 -16.10 3.08
C LEU A 333 -22.33 -15.82 2.72
N ASP A 334 -22.67 -15.67 1.45
CA ASP A 334 -24.03 -15.45 0.99
C ASP A 334 -24.60 -16.63 0.18
N ASP A 335 -25.89 -16.62 -0.05
CA ASP A 335 -26.59 -17.67 -0.77
C ASP A 335 -26.33 -17.61 -2.29
N ASN A 336 -25.72 -16.53 -2.79
CA ASN A 336 -25.46 -16.27 -4.19
C ASN A 336 -26.58 -16.77 -5.11
N GLN A 337 -27.79 -16.24 -4.93
CA GLN A 337 -29.01 -16.57 -5.68
C GLN A 337 -29.67 -17.92 -5.30
N GLY A 338 -29.34 -18.50 -4.16
CA GLY A 338 -30.01 -19.71 -3.66
C GLY A 338 -29.78 -20.95 -4.52
N GLY A 339 -30.86 -21.68 -4.81
CA GLY A 339 -30.83 -22.89 -5.59
C GLY A 339 -30.81 -22.73 -7.12
N MET A 340 -30.52 -21.54 -7.64
CA MET A 340 -30.50 -21.28 -9.08
C MET A 340 -29.40 -22.06 -9.81
N PRO A 341 -29.60 -22.41 -11.11
CA PRO A 341 -28.54 -22.99 -11.92
C PRO A 341 -27.27 -22.10 -11.96
N THR A 342 -26.09 -22.72 -11.87
CA THR A 342 -24.78 -22.05 -11.91
C THR A 342 -24.19 -21.90 -13.32
N TYR A 343 -25.02 -21.98 -14.34
CA TYR A 343 -24.64 -21.86 -15.74
C TYR A 343 -25.50 -20.81 -16.45
N HIS A 344 -24.94 -20.19 -17.46
CA HIS A 344 -25.57 -19.18 -18.29
C HIS A 344 -25.26 -19.48 -19.78
N PRO A 345 -26.23 -19.33 -20.71
CA PRO A 345 -27.64 -19.00 -20.48
C PRO A 345 -28.43 -20.20 -19.94
N ASN A 346 -29.57 -19.94 -19.31
CA ASN A 346 -30.48 -20.97 -18.86
C ASN A 346 -31.96 -20.60 -19.11
N SER A 347 -32.83 -21.58 -19.04
CA SER A 347 -34.29 -21.43 -19.29
C SER A 347 -35.11 -21.33 -18.00
N PHE A 348 -34.51 -21.05 -16.85
CA PHE A 348 -35.15 -21.08 -15.53
C PHE A 348 -35.30 -19.66 -14.92
N ASN A 349 -35.47 -18.64 -15.75
CA ASN A 349 -35.55 -17.24 -15.33
C ASN A 349 -34.31 -16.76 -14.52
N GLY A 350 -33.11 -17.25 -14.89
CA GLY A 350 -31.87 -16.85 -14.30
C GLY A 350 -31.49 -15.40 -14.64
N ALA A 351 -30.31 -15.00 -14.17
CA ALA A 351 -29.77 -13.69 -14.47
C ALA A 351 -29.61 -13.47 -15.99
N ILE A 352 -29.83 -12.25 -16.45
CA ILE A 352 -29.72 -11.84 -17.85
C ILE A 352 -28.62 -10.82 -18.04
N GLU A 353 -28.10 -10.72 -19.25
CA GLU A 353 -27.14 -9.71 -19.66
C GLU A 353 -27.80 -8.33 -19.79
N ARG A 354 -27.02 -7.27 -19.50
CA ARG A 354 -27.41 -5.87 -19.68
C ARG A 354 -26.72 -5.32 -20.93
N THR A 355 -27.43 -5.26 -22.03
CA THR A 355 -26.87 -4.95 -23.36
C THR A 355 -26.47 -3.48 -23.56
N ASP A 356 -26.94 -2.58 -22.69
CA ASP A 356 -26.61 -1.14 -22.72
C ASP A 356 -25.24 -0.83 -22.09
N VAL A 357 -24.59 -1.78 -21.43
CA VAL A 357 -23.26 -1.63 -20.81
C VAL A 357 -22.13 -2.23 -21.65
N LYS A 358 -22.31 -2.30 -22.96
CA LYS A 358 -21.28 -2.80 -23.86
C LYS A 358 -20.00 -2.00 -23.78
N GLU A 359 -18.87 -2.70 -23.70
CA GLU A 359 -17.53 -2.13 -23.75
C GLU A 359 -17.22 -1.54 -25.14
N SER A 360 -16.25 -0.61 -25.17
CA SER A 360 -15.76 0.00 -26.39
C SER A 360 -15.02 -1.00 -27.26
N ALA A 361 -15.38 -1.07 -28.55
CA ALA A 361 -14.61 -1.87 -29.51
C ALA A 361 -13.39 -1.09 -30.00
N TRP A 362 -12.23 -1.71 -30.04
CA TRP A 362 -11.01 -1.14 -30.55
C TRP A 362 -10.18 -2.17 -31.33
N SER A 363 -9.35 -1.69 -32.26
CA SER A 363 -8.52 -2.55 -33.11
C SER A 363 -7.07 -2.48 -32.71
N VAL A 364 -6.36 -3.60 -32.80
CA VAL A 364 -4.91 -3.72 -32.58
C VAL A 364 -4.26 -4.25 -33.85
N SER A 365 -3.13 -3.66 -34.25
CA SER A 365 -2.30 -4.16 -35.32
C SER A 365 -0.83 -4.06 -34.93
N GLY A 366 0.01 -4.93 -35.45
CA GLY A 366 1.44 -4.96 -35.20
C GLY A 366 2.00 -6.37 -35.12
N ASP A 367 3.33 -6.48 -35.16
CA ASP A 367 4.05 -7.75 -35.02
C ASP A 367 4.13 -8.16 -33.54
N VAL A 368 4.08 -9.47 -33.31
CA VAL A 368 4.27 -10.03 -31.97
C VAL A 368 5.75 -10.26 -31.74
N ASP A 369 6.36 -9.41 -30.90
CA ASP A 369 7.80 -9.52 -30.54
C ASP A 369 8.04 -8.98 -29.11
N ARG A 370 9.29 -9.12 -28.64
CA ARG A 370 9.79 -8.55 -27.39
C ARG A 370 10.46 -7.21 -27.66
N PHE A 371 9.64 -6.14 -27.70
CA PHE A 371 10.15 -4.78 -27.97
C PHE A 371 10.85 -4.21 -26.74
N ASN A 372 12.11 -3.73 -26.97
CA ASN A 372 12.89 -3.06 -25.94
C ASN A 372 12.54 -1.57 -25.87
N GLY A 373 12.20 -1.07 -24.69
CA GLY A 373 11.94 0.34 -24.45
C GLY A 373 13.19 1.23 -24.33
N ASP A 374 14.39 0.66 -24.40
CA ASP A 374 15.65 1.43 -24.30
C ASP A 374 15.87 2.33 -25.52
N ASP A 375 15.25 2.00 -26.67
CA ASP A 375 15.32 2.76 -27.91
C ASP A 375 14.44 4.01 -27.91
N GLU A 376 13.58 4.18 -26.90
CA GLU A 376 12.72 5.36 -26.75
C GLU A 376 13.45 6.53 -26.06
N ASP A 377 12.92 7.76 -26.21
CA ASP A 377 13.42 8.92 -25.47
C ASP A 377 13.12 8.82 -23.98
N ASN A 378 14.12 8.41 -23.22
CA ASN A 378 14.07 8.23 -21.77
C ASN A 378 14.64 9.44 -20.99
N PHE A 379 15.16 10.47 -21.65
CA PHE A 379 15.93 11.52 -21.01
C PHE A 379 15.32 12.94 -21.15
N SER A 380 14.48 13.21 -22.14
CA SER A 380 13.93 14.55 -22.37
C SER A 380 13.03 15.02 -21.22
N GLN A 381 12.12 14.20 -20.71
CA GLN A 381 11.27 14.57 -19.57
C GLN A 381 12.05 14.74 -18.26
N PRO A 382 12.97 13.85 -17.86
CA PRO A 382 13.88 14.11 -16.74
C PRO A 382 14.73 15.38 -16.90
N ARG A 383 15.17 15.70 -18.14
CA ARG A 383 15.90 16.94 -18.43
C ARG A 383 15.02 18.17 -18.21
N ASP A 384 13.78 18.13 -18.66
CA ASP A 384 12.83 19.22 -18.43
C ASP A 384 12.51 19.40 -16.95
N LEU A 385 12.38 18.32 -16.19
CA LEU A 385 12.24 18.37 -14.74
C LEU A 385 13.45 19.06 -14.08
N TRP A 386 14.66 18.64 -14.46
CA TRP A 386 15.91 19.22 -13.93
C TRP A 386 16.07 20.69 -14.24
N LEU A 387 15.82 21.10 -15.52
CA LEU A 387 16.11 22.45 -15.98
C LEU A 387 14.99 23.45 -15.72
N LYS A 388 13.72 23.03 -15.83
CA LYS A 388 12.55 23.93 -15.93
C LYS A 388 11.65 23.90 -14.69
N VAL A 389 11.67 22.79 -13.91
CA VAL A 389 10.71 22.57 -12.81
C VAL A 389 11.40 22.68 -11.46
N MET A 390 12.55 22.04 -11.29
CA MET A 390 13.25 22.02 -10.01
C MET A 390 14.02 23.32 -9.77
N ASP A 391 13.90 23.87 -8.56
CA ASP A 391 14.77 24.94 -8.08
C ASP A 391 16.15 24.39 -7.64
N GLU A 392 17.09 25.30 -7.28
CA GLU A 392 18.45 24.92 -6.87
C GLU A 392 18.46 24.06 -5.60
N THR A 393 17.57 24.34 -4.64
CA THR A 393 17.47 23.59 -3.39
C THR A 393 16.94 22.17 -3.65
N GLU A 394 15.99 22.04 -4.55
CA GLU A 394 15.42 20.74 -4.95
C GLU A 394 16.45 19.90 -5.71
N ARG A 395 17.23 20.53 -6.61
CA ARG A 395 18.34 19.86 -7.33
C ARG A 395 19.42 19.38 -6.38
N ALA A 396 19.86 20.24 -5.46
CA ALA A 396 20.85 19.86 -4.45
C ALA A 396 20.37 18.68 -3.60
N ARG A 397 19.14 18.75 -3.10
CA ARG A 397 18.52 17.68 -2.32
C ARG A 397 18.40 16.36 -3.10
N LEU A 398 18.06 16.43 -4.39
CA LEU A 398 18.00 15.24 -5.25
C LEU A 398 19.37 14.60 -5.40
N VAL A 399 20.40 15.41 -5.68
CA VAL A 399 21.79 14.98 -5.82
C VAL A 399 22.31 14.33 -4.53
N ASP A 400 22.07 14.96 -3.38
CA ASP A 400 22.50 14.45 -2.08
C ASP A 400 21.81 13.10 -1.75
N ASN A 401 20.51 12.99 -2.01
CA ASN A 401 19.78 11.75 -1.78
C ASN A 401 20.31 10.60 -2.65
N ILE A 402 20.63 10.86 -3.92
CA ILE A 402 21.20 9.86 -4.82
C ILE A 402 22.61 9.47 -4.38
N ALA A 403 23.45 10.45 -4.06
CA ALA A 403 24.84 10.22 -3.59
C ALA A 403 24.85 9.40 -2.29
N ASP A 404 23.95 9.72 -1.36
CA ASP A 404 23.84 9.00 -0.08
C ASP A 404 23.45 7.53 -0.26
N SER A 405 22.63 7.22 -1.25
CA SER A 405 22.30 5.84 -1.63
C SER A 405 23.46 5.15 -2.37
N LEU A 406 24.08 5.84 -3.32
CA LEU A 406 25.14 5.27 -4.18
C LEU A 406 26.46 4.99 -3.45
N LYS A 407 26.77 5.71 -2.36
CA LYS A 407 28.03 5.52 -1.59
C LYS A 407 28.21 4.08 -1.07
N TYR A 408 27.13 3.31 -0.94
CA TYR A 408 27.20 1.91 -0.54
C TYR A 408 27.39 0.93 -1.71
N CYS A 409 27.35 1.42 -2.94
CA CYS A 409 27.53 0.62 -4.15
C CYS A 409 29.02 0.48 -4.50
N LYS A 410 29.34 -0.55 -5.29
CA LYS A 410 30.70 -0.70 -5.85
C LYS A 410 31.01 0.41 -6.85
N ALA A 411 32.27 0.82 -6.96
CA ALA A 411 32.70 1.95 -7.78
C ALA A 411 32.23 1.86 -9.24
N PHE A 412 32.25 0.68 -9.85
CA PHE A 412 31.78 0.53 -11.23
C PHE A 412 30.27 0.75 -11.39
N ILE A 413 29.47 0.51 -10.35
CA ILE A 413 28.02 0.79 -10.34
C ILE A 413 27.81 2.30 -10.17
N GLN A 414 28.58 2.94 -9.28
CA GLN A 414 28.55 4.39 -9.09
C GLN A 414 28.84 5.11 -10.41
N GLU A 415 29.85 4.70 -11.14
CA GLU A 415 30.22 5.29 -12.44
C GLU A 415 29.13 5.08 -13.50
N ARG A 416 28.54 3.88 -13.58
CA ARG A 416 27.38 3.64 -14.49
C ARG A 416 26.20 4.55 -14.17
N ALA A 417 25.89 4.73 -12.88
CA ALA A 417 24.80 5.62 -12.46
C ALA A 417 25.09 7.08 -12.83
N ILE A 418 26.31 7.56 -12.57
CA ILE A 418 26.73 8.91 -12.96
C ILE A 418 26.59 9.12 -14.46
N ASN A 419 27.06 8.16 -15.26
CA ASN A 419 26.96 8.22 -16.73
C ASN A 419 25.50 8.25 -17.21
N ASN A 420 24.62 7.50 -16.56
CA ASN A 420 23.18 7.55 -16.86
C ASN A 420 22.57 8.91 -16.55
N PHE A 421 22.85 9.50 -15.37
CA PHE A 421 22.37 10.85 -15.02
C PHE A 421 23.01 11.95 -15.87
N THR A 422 24.22 11.75 -16.39
CA THR A 422 24.85 12.69 -17.33
C THR A 422 24.09 12.78 -18.65
N GLN A 423 23.41 11.72 -19.09
CA GLN A 423 22.54 11.76 -20.28
C GLN A 423 21.30 12.65 -20.07
N VAL A 424 20.84 12.80 -18.83
CA VAL A 424 19.79 13.78 -18.48
C VAL A 424 20.34 15.19 -18.71
N HIS A 425 21.43 15.55 -18.02
CA HIS A 425 22.13 16.83 -18.18
C HIS A 425 23.56 16.73 -17.63
N GLN A 426 24.52 17.40 -18.29
CA GLN A 426 25.91 17.37 -17.87
C GLN A 426 26.12 17.88 -16.44
N ASP A 427 25.41 18.98 -16.05
CA ASP A 427 25.53 19.53 -14.70
C ASP A 427 24.98 18.57 -13.64
N PHE A 428 23.95 17.78 -13.98
CA PHE A 428 23.44 16.77 -13.05
C PHE A 428 24.48 15.69 -12.78
N GLY A 429 25.11 15.15 -13.85
CA GLY A 429 26.19 14.17 -13.71
C GLY A 429 27.38 14.71 -12.90
N ASN A 430 27.80 15.96 -13.17
CA ASN A 430 28.90 16.61 -12.45
C ASN A 430 28.56 16.84 -10.99
N ALA A 431 27.37 17.35 -10.69
CA ALA A 431 26.91 17.57 -9.32
C ALA A 431 26.87 16.25 -8.53
N LEU A 432 26.33 15.19 -9.16
CA LEU A 432 26.28 13.86 -8.53
C LEU A 432 27.68 13.27 -8.28
N ARG A 433 28.61 13.41 -9.21
CA ARG A 433 30.00 12.97 -9.03
C ARG A 433 30.66 13.64 -7.83
N ASN A 434 30.50 14.97 -7.71
CA ASN A 434 31.05 15.75 -6.61
C ASN A 434 30.42 15.40 -5.25
N ALA A 435 29.10 15.24 -5.21
CA ALA A 435 28.40 14.84 -3.99
C ALA A 435 28.76 13.43 -3.54
N LEU A 436 28.87 12.50 -4.47
CA LEU A 436 29.25 11.12 -4.19
C LEU A 436 30.70 10.98 -3.72
N GLN A 437 31.62 11.78 -4.26
CA GLN A 437 32.99 11.83 -3.76
C GLN A 437 33.00 12.24 -2.29
N LYS A 438 32.34 13.35 -1.94
CA LYS A 438 32.21 13.82 -0.54
C LYS A 438 31.58 12.77 0.37
N ALA A 439 30.52 12.10 -0.11
CA ALA A 439 29.84 11.06 0.66
C ALA A 439 30.74 9.83 0.91
N ASN A 440 31.54 9.43 -0.08
CA ASN A 440 32.52 8.34 0.05
C ASN A 440 33.65 8.70 1.02
N GLU A 441 34.20 9.91 0.95
CA GLU A 441 35.23 10.42 1.89
C GLU A 441 34.70 10.44 3.33
N ALA A 442 33.49 10.96 3.53
CA ALA A 442 32.84 10.98 4.86
C ALA A 442 32.59 9.56 5.40
N MET A 443 32.17 8.63 4.55
CA MET A 443 31.98 7.24 4.93
C MET A 443 33.28 6.54 5.29
N GLN A 444 34.36 6.82 4.55
CA GLN A 444 35.67 6.26 4.82
C GLN A 444 36.19 6.77 6.18
N LYS A 445 36.11 8.07 6.42
CA LYS A 445 36.50 8.66 7.70
C LYS A 445 35.76 8.06 8.89
N LYS A 446 34.43 7.89 8.74
CA LYS A 446 33.62 7.25 9.77
C LYS A 446 34.03 5.79 10.06
N ARG A 447 34.37 5.02 9.02
CA ARG A 447 34.86 3.64 9.19
C ARG A 447 36.21 3.60 9.90
N GLU A 448 37.09 4.55 9.62
CA GLU A 448 38.38 4.68 10.30
C GLU A 448 38.21 5.04 11.79
N GLU A 449 37.32 5.99 12.12
CA GLU A 449 36.95 6.34 13.48
C GLU A 449 36.33 5.17 14.25
N GLU A 450 35.40 4.42 13.62
CA GLU A 450 34.79 3.20 14.20
C GLU A 450 35.85 2.09 14.41
N ALA A 451 36.77 1.90 13.48
CA ALA A 451 37.84 0.93 13.60
C ALA A 451 38.81 1.30 14.75
N GLU A 452 39.16 2.57 14.88
CA GLU A 452 39.98 3.05 16.00
C GLU A 452 39.27 2.90 17.37
N PHE A 453 37.97 3.20 17.42
CA PHE A 453 37.16 3.03 18.63
C PHE A 453 37.09 1.54 19.02
N ASN A 454 36.81 0.64 18.09
CA ASN A 454 36.75 -0.80 18.35
C ASN A 454 38.12 -1.37 18.74
N ALA A 455 39.21 -0.87 18.14
CA ALA A 455 40.57 -1.25 18.54
C ALA A 455 40.89 -0.83 19.97
N LYS A 456 40.48 0.37 20.39
CA LYS A 456 40.65 0.85 21.80
C LYS A 456 39.80 0.03 22.77
N GLU A 457 38.55 -0.27 22.45
CA GLU A 457 37.70 -1.13 23.31
C GLU A 457 38.20 -2.58 23.41
N SER A 458 38.75 -3.14 22.32
CA SER A 458 39.30 -4.51 22.36
C SER A 458 40.56 -4.60 23.23
N VAL A 459 41.30 -3.49 23.40
CA VAL A 459 42.43 -3.42 24.32
C VAL A 459 41.95 -3.27 25.78
N MET A 460 40.79 -2.70 26.03
CA MET A 460 40.21 -2.49 27.37
C MET A 460 39.41 -3.67 27.91
N MET A 461 39.14 -4.71 27.09
CA MET A 461 38.50 -5.97 27.54
C MET A 461 39.43 -7.19 27.42
N PRO A 462 40.49 -7.30 28.24
CA PRO A 462 41.14 -8.59 28.41
C PRO A 462 40.34 -9.42 29.45
N CYS A 463 39.91 -10.58 29.14
CA CYS A 463 39.44 -11.66 30.04
C CYS A 463 37.96 -11.93 30.30
N ALA A 464 36.98 -11.22 29.83
CA ALA A 464 35.59 -11.65 30.07
C ALA A 464 35.13 -12.88 29.23
N ILE A 465 35.76 -13.14 28.11
CA ILE A 465 35.42 -14.25 27.19
C ILE A 465 36.05 -15.57 27.71
N ASP A 466 37.27 -15.53 28.22
CA ASP A 466 37.97 -16.74 28.72
C ASP A 466 37.30 -17.35 29.94
N ASP A 467 36.73 -16.55 30.84
CA ASP A 467 36.01 -17.04 32.00
C ASP A 467 34.60 -17.58 31.68
N ARG A 468 33.93 -17.02 30.69
CA ARG A 468 32.67 -17.57 30.17
C ARG A 468 32.86 -18.90 29.45
N MET A 469 33.91 -19.03 28.64
CA MET A 469 34.23 -20.30 27.95
C MET A 469 34.66 -21.40 28.94
N LYS A 470 35.37 -21.05 30.01
CA LYS A 470 35.67 -22.01 31.10
C LYS A 470 34.41 -22.45 31.84
N ASN A 471 33.47 -21.57 32.07
CA ASN A 471 32.18 -21.90 32.69
C ASN A 471 31.29 -22.78 31.79
N ILE A 472 31.27 -22.55 30.46
CA ILE A 472 30.56 -23.42 29.50
C ILE A 472 31.21 -24.80 29.40
N SER A 473 32.53 -24.92 29.44
CA SER A 473 33.21 -26.20 29.46
C SER A 473 32.98 -26.99 30.75
N ASN A 474 32.74 -26.31 31.88
CA ASN A 474 32.36 -26.92 33.13
C ASN A 474 30.89 -27.40 33.16
N LEU A 475 29.98 -26.65 32.54
CA LEU A 475 28.58 -27.06 32.37
C LEU A 475 28.44 -28.30 31.48
N ALA A 476 29.28 -28.44 30.45
CA ALA A 476 29.29 -29.64 29.58
C ALA A 476 29.71 -30.93 30.30
N LYS A 477 30.35 -30.85 31.49
CA LYS A 477 30.66 -32.01 32.33
C LYS A 477 29.47 -32.52 33.12
N TYR A 478 28.41 -31.73 33.29
CA TYR A 478 27.18 -32.11 34.00
C TYR A 478 26.06 -32.62 33.10
N CYS A 479 26.19 -32.50 31.77
CA CYS A 479 25.24 -33.02 30.80
C CYS A 479 25.62 -34.41 30.25
N LYS A 480 26.18 -35.28 31.09
CA LYS A 480 26.32 -36.72 30.81
C LYS A 480 25.32 -37.46 31.68
N TYR A 481 24.07 -37.49 31.18
CA TYR A 481 23.11 -38.59 31.44
C TYR A 481 22.08 -38.57 30.31
#